data_ef11615ff426b435a20b0bca81c6c238
#
_entry.id   ef11615ff426b435a20b0bca81c6c238
#
_cell.length_a   1.000
_cell.length_b   1.000
_cell.length_c   1.000
_cell.angle_alpha   90.00
_cell.angle_beta   90.00
_cell.angle_gamma   90.00
#
_symmetry.space_group_name_H-M   'P 1'
#
loop_
_entity.id
_entity.type
_entity.pdbx_description
1 polymer ?
#
loop_
_entity_poly.entity_id
_entity_poly.type
_entity_poly.pdbx_seq_one_letter_code
_entity_poly.pdbx_strand_id
1 'polypeptide(L)'
;MALQETCPCGTGATYDACCGRMHRGAVTAATAEELMRSRYAAYAVGDLDYVFRTWHPRTRPDDLSPDPGLTWTGLELVGNGPDWVEFVASFTRAGVPGELRERSRFQRRGERWVYVDGTVT
;
A
#
# COMPACT_ATOMS: atom_id res chain seq x y z
N MET A 1 -12.58 -9.57 1.38
CA MET A 1 -12.97 -8.44 2.28
C MET A 1 -14.31 -7.88 1.85
N ALA A 2 -15.20 -7.63 2.78
CA ALA A 2 -16.47 -6.98 2.46
C ALA A 2 -16.27 -5.49 2.23
N LEU A 3 -16.99 -4.92 1.26
CA LEU A 3 -16.85 -3.52 0.87
C LEU A 3 -17.18 -2.55 2.01
N GLN A 4 -18.04 -2.97 2.95
CA GLN A 4 -18.47 -2.13 4.07
C GLN A 4 -17.60 -2.28 5.31
N GLU A 5 -16.60 -3.14 5.28
CA GLU A 5 -15.64 -3.23 6.36
C GLU A 5 -14.72 -2.02 6.35
N THR A 6 -14.16 -1.69 7.50
CA THR A 6 -13.17 -0.62 7.62
C THR A 6 -11.97 -0.92 6.74
N CYS A 7 -11.50 0.08 6.00
CA CYS A 7 -10.35 -0.09 5.12
C CYS A 7 -9.11 -0.44 5.93
N PRO A 8 -8.31 -1.43 5.51
CA PRO A 8 -7.10 -1.81 6.23
C PRO A 8 -6.04 -0.69 6.29
N CYS A 9 -6.16 0.35 5.46
CA CYS A 9 -5.18 1.43 5.44
C CYS A 9 -5.22 2.35 6.67
N GLY A 10 -6.22 2.22 7.54
CA GLY A 10 -6.26 2.93 8.81
C GLY A 10 -6.94 4.29 8.79
N THR A 11 -7.60 4.70 7.71
CA THR A 11 -8.30 6.00 7.66
C THR A 11 -9.59 6.01 8.47
N GLY A 12 -10.14 4.85 8.79
CA GLY A 12 -11.45 4.75 9.44
C GLY A 12 -12.63 4.71 8.48
N ALA A 13 -12.43 4.99 7.22
CA ALA A 13 -13.48 4.89 6.19
C ALA A 13 -13.70 3.42 5.80
N THR A 14 -14.85 3.14 5.18
CA THR A 14 -15.08 1.80 4.63
C THR A 14 -14.14 1.56 3.45
N TYR A 15 -13.83 0.30 3.19
CA TYR A 15 -12.98 -0.06 2.07
C TYR A 15 -13.53 0.47 0.75
N ASP A 16 -14.83 0.32 0.51
CA ASP A 16 -15.45 0.79 -0.73
C ASP A 16 -15.32 2.30 -0.94
N ALA A 17 -15.41 3.08 0.13
CA ALA A 17 -15.30 4.54 0.09
C ALA A 17 -13.85 5.03 0.23
N CYS A 18 -12.89 4.15 0.40
CA CYS A 18 -11.48 4.46 0.61
C CYS A 18 -10.63 3.83 -0.49
N CYS A 19 -9.76 2.87 -0.14
CA CYS A 19 -8.82 2.27 -1.10
C CYS A 19 -9.51 1.46 -2.20
N GLY A 20 -10.71 0.95 -1.94
CA GLY A 20 -11.48 0.25 -2.96
C GLY A 20 -11.72 1.07 -4.22
N ARG A 21 -11.91 2.38 -4.08
CA ARG A 21 -12.08 3.29 -5.22
C ARG A 21 -10.87 3.27 -6.14
N MET A 22 -9.69 3.23 -5.56
CA MET A 22 -8.43 3.21 -6.32
C MET A 22 -8.16 1.82 -6.89
N HIS A 23 -8.46 0.77 -6.12
CA HIS A 23 -8.24 -0.60 -6.59
C HIS A 23 -9.09 -0.93 -7.82
N ARG A 24 -10.33 -0.46 -7.88
CA ARG A 24 -11.19 -0.69 -9.04
C ARG A 24 -11.01 0.35 -10.15
N GLY A 25 -10.08 1.30 -9.99
CA GLY A 25 -9.75 2.28 -11.03
C GLY A 25 -10.73 3.45 -11.13
N ALA A 26 -11.61 3.65 -10.15
CA ALA A 26 -12.56 4.77 -10.16
C ALA A 26 -11.85 6.10 -9.97
N VAL A 27 -10.79 6.13 -9.15
CA VAL A 27 -9.94 7.30 -8.92
C VAL A 27 -8.49 6.88 -8.87
N THR A 28 -7.58 7.84 -9.04
CA THR A 28 -6.14 7.63 -8.82
C THR A 28 -5.72 8.36 -7.55
N ALA A 29 -4.64 7.89 -6.92
CA ALA A 29 -4.11 8.54 -5.73
C ALA A 29 -3.69 9.97 -6.03
N ALA A 30 -4.10 10.91 -5.20
CA ALA A 30 -3.81 12.32 -5.38
C ALA A 30 -2.48 12.75 -4.74
N THR A 31 -1.98 11.96 -3.79
CA THR A 31 -0.75 12.24 -3.06
C THR A 31 0.07 10.96 -2.86
N ALA A 32 1.34 11.13 -2.52
CA ALA A 32 2.20 9.98 -2.17
C ALA A 32 1.63 9.21 -0.99
N GLU A 33 1.11 9.90 0.03
CA GLU A 33 0.49 9.25 1.18
C GLU A 33 -0.71 8.40 0.76
N GLU A 34 -1.58 8.93 -0.08
CA GLU A 34 -2.76 8.20 -0.54
C GLU A 34 -2.34 6.97 -1.35
N LEU A 35 -1.32 7.10 -2.18
CA LEU A 35 -0.79 5.94 -2.90
C LEU A 35 -0.24 4.89 -1.95
N MET A 36 0.55 5.31 -0.94
CA MET A 36 1.12 4.36 0.02
C MET A 36 0.03 3.60 0.77
N ARG A 37 -1.01 4.30 1.25
CA ARG A 37 -2.12 3.67 1.94
C ARG A 37 -2.86 2.68 1.04
N SER A 38 -3.09 3.04 -0.22
CA SER A 38 -3.80 2.17 -1.15
C SER A 38 -2.98 0.92 -1.52
N ARG A 39 -1.65 1.04 -1.60
CA ARG A 39 -0.77 -0.09 -1.83
C ARG A 39 -0.74 -1.03 -0.63
N TYR A 40 -0.67 -0.48 0.60
CA TYR A 40 -0.78 -1.30 1.80
C TYR A 40 -2.09 -2.09 1.82
N ALA A 41 -3.20 -1.40 1.55
CA ALA A 41 -4.51 -2.05 1.51
C ALA A 41 -4.55 -3.13 0.42
N ALA A 42 -3.90 -2.90 -0.72
CA ALA A 42 -3.83 -3.88 -1.80
C ALA A 42 -3.11 -5.16 -1.36
N TYR A 43 -1.98 -5.03 -0.65
CA TYR A 43 -1.31 -6.19 -0.05
C TYR A 43 -2.23 -6.90 0.95
N ALA A 44 -2.94 -6.14 1.79
CA ALA A 44 -3.79 -6.71 2.82
C ALA A 44 -4.97 -7.50 2.25
N VAL A 45 -5.54 -7.04 1.13
CA VAL A 45 -6.69 -7.71 0.50
C VAL A 45 -6.29 -8.66 -0.63
N GLY A 46 -5.01 -8.69 -1.00
CA GLY A 46 -4.51 -9.58 -2.04
C GLY A 46 -4.67 -9.05 -3.46
N ASP A 47 -4.81 -7.74 -3.65
CA ASP A 47 -4.89 -7.12 -4.98
C ASP A 47 -3.50 -6.85 -5.53
N LEU A 48 -2.81 -7.90 -5.96
CA LEU A 48 -1.45 -7.77 -6.48
C LEU A 48 -1.38 -7.07 -7.82
N ASP A 49 -2.47 -7.05 -8.58
CA ASP A 49 -2.52 -6.28 -9.82
C ASP A 49 -2.36 -4.78 -9.54
N TYR A 50 -3.05 -4.27 -8.50
CA TYR A 50 -2.89 -2.88 -8.11
C TYR A 50 -1.46 -2.58 -7.65
N VAL A 51 -0.86 -3.47 -6.87
CA VAL A 51 0.54 -3.32 -6.44
C VAL A 51 1.46 -3.23 -7.65
N PHE A 52 1.28 -4.12 -8.62
CA PHE A 52 2.12 -4.17 -9.82
C PHE A 52 1.97 -2.91 -10.68
N ARG A 53 0.73 -2.52 -10.99
CA ARG A 53 0.51 -1.38 -11.90
C ARG A 53 0.82 -0.02 -11.29
N THR A 54 0.95 0.07 -9.96
CA THR A 54 1.36 1.30 -9.27
C THR A 54 2.85 1.34 -8.92
N TRP A 55 3.62 0.39 -9.41
CA TRP A 55 5.06 0.32 -9.22
C TRP A 55 5.75 0.86 -10.46
N HIS A 56 6.78 1.70 -10.27
CA HIS A 56 7.51 2.27 -11.40
C HIS A 56 8.09 1.14 -12.27
N PRO A 57 7.91 1.19 -13.61
CA PRO A 57 8.35 0.09 -14.47
C PRO A 57 9.85 -0.25 -14.38
N ARG A 58 10.68 0.72 -14.03
CA ARG A 58 12.13 0.51 -13.91
C ARG A 58 12.53 -0.29 -12.68
N THR A 59 11.71 -0.25 -11.64
CA THR A 59 12.09 -0.84 -10.35
C THR A 59 11.18 -1.98 -9.95
N ARG A 60 10.04 -2.16 -10.64
CA ARG A 60 9.12 -3.22 -10.27
C ARG A 60 9.70 -4.59 -10.62
N PRO A 61 9.43 -5.60 -9.79
CA PRO A 61 9.84 -6.97 -10.11
C PRO A 61 9.06 -7.50 -11.31
N ASP A 62 9.62 -8.51 -11.98
CA ASP A 62 8.96 -9.15 -13.13
C ASP A 62 7.69 -9.86 -12.72
N ASP A 63 7.63 -10.33 -11.48
CA ASP A 63 6.52 -11.15 -10.99
C ASP A 63 6.25 -10.83 -9.52
N LEU A 64 4.97 -10.83 -9.16
CA LEU A 64 4.51 -10.69 -7.79
C LEU A 64 3.70 -11.92 -7.42
N SER A 65 4.07 -12.55 -6.31
CA SER A 65 3.40 -13.73 -5.80
C SER A 65 2.77 -13.43 -4.45
N PRO A 66 1.60 -14.00 -4.13
CA PRO A 66 1.01 -13.86 -2.80
C PRO A 66 1.88 -14.58 -1.76
N ASP A 67 1.85 -14.07 -0.54
CA ASP A 67 2.51 -14.71 0.61
C ASP A 67 1.41 -15.18 1.57
N PRO A 68 0.96 -16.43 1.47
CA PRO A 68 -0.18 -16.91 2.27
C PRO A 68 0.11 -16.99 3.77
N GLY A 69 1.39 -17.03 4.15
CA GLY A 69 1.77 -17.06 5.56
C GLY A 69 1.79 -15.69 6.22
N LEU A 70 1.57 -14.62 5.46
CA LEU A 70 1.69 -13.24 5.94
C LEU A 70 0.31 -12.59 6.02
N THR A 71 -0.01 -12.03 7.19
CA THR A 71 -1.25 -11.27 7.41
C THR A 71 -0.89 -9.88 7.91
N TRP A 72 -1.29 -8.85 7.19
CA TRP A 72 -1.08 -7.46 7.61
C TRP A 72 -2.12 -7.09 8.67
N THR A 73 -1.66 -6.51 9.78
CA THR A 73 -2.50 -6.26 10.96
C THR A 73 -2.60 -4.80 11.36
N GLY A 74 -1.80 -3.92 10.79
CA GLY A 74 -1.89 -2.50 11.11
C GLY A 74 -0.91 -1.67 10.33
N LEU A 75 -1.21 -0.37 10.25
CA LEU A 75 -0.39 0.61 9.54
C LEU A 75 -0.34 1.88 10.37
N GLU A 76 0.87 2.38 10.61
CA GLU A 76 1.11 3.66 11.27
C GLU A 76 2.03 4.51 10.40
N LEU A 77 1.58 5.72 10.05
CA LEU A 77 2.43 6.68 9.36
C LEU A 77 3.29 7.40 10.38
N VAL A 78 4.59 7.45 10.12
CA VAL A 78 5.57 8.10 10.98
C VAL A 78 5.91 9.49 10.46
N GLY A 79 5.97 9.67 9.13
CA GLY A 79 6.25 10.95 8.52
C GLY A 79 6.03 10.90 7.02
N ASN A 80 5.90 12.08 6.41
CA ASN A 80 5.78 12.16 4.97
C ASN A 80 6.27 13.50 4.43
N GLY A 81 6.55 13.53 3.14
CA GLY A 81 6.87 14.70 2.38
C GLY A 81 6.16 14.66 1.03
N PRO A 82 6.52 15.55 0.09
CA PRO A 82 5.84 15.59 -1.20
C PRO A 82 5.94 14.28 -1.99
N ASP A 83 7.04 13.54 -1.82
CA ASP A 83 7.34 12.36 -2.63
C ASP A 83 7.89 11.19 -1.82
N TRP A 84 7.72 11.21 -0.50
CA TRP A 84 8.15 10.11 0.36
C TRP A 84 7.18 9.91 1.52
N VAL A 85 7.12 8.69 2.03
CA VAL A 85 6.32 8.34 3.20
C VAL A 85 7.10 7.34 4.04
N GLU A 86 7.19 7.60 5.35
CA GLU A 86 7.77 6.65 6.29
C GLU A 86 6.65 6.06 7.14
N PHE A 87 6.66 4.75 7.30
CA PHE A 87 5.58 4.05 8.01
C PHE A 87 6.09 2.80 8.71
N VAL A 88 5.28 2.32 9.64
CA VAL A 88 5.44 1.02 10.28
C VAL A 88 4.22 0.19 9.93
N ALA A 89 4.45 -0.96 9.32
CA ALA A 89 3.41 -1.92 9.00
C ALA A 89 3.55 -3.13 9.90
N SER A 90 2.51 -3.43 10.67
CA SER A 90 2.49 -4.60 11.55
C SER A 90 1.92 -5.80 10.81
N PHE A 91 2.43 -6.97 11.13
CA PHE A 91 1.99 -8.20 10.49
C PHE A 91 2.16 -9.39 11.43
N THR A 92 1.54 -10.51 11.07
CA THR A 92 1.88 -11.80 11.61
C THR A 92 2.36 -12.70 10.48
N ARG A 93 3.39 -13.49 10.75
CA ARG A 93 3.87 -14.52 9.82
C ARG A 93 3.78 -15.86 10.54
N ALA A 94 2.92 -16.74 10.02
CA ALA A 94 2.64 -18.04 10.65
C ALA A 94 2.28 -17.86 12.14
N GLY A 95 1.50 -16.82 12.46
CA GLY A 95 1.06 -16.53 13.83
C GLY A 95 2.06 -15.75 14.67
N VAL A 96 3.27 -15.46 14.17
CA VAL A 96 4.29 -14.71 14.90
C VAL A 96 4.21 -13.23 14.52
N PRO A 97 4.01 -12.31 15.50
CA PRO A 97 3.95 -10.88 15.20
C PRO A 97 5.30 -10.31 14.75
N GLY A 98 5.25 -9.32 13.87
CA GLY A 98 6.41 -8.59 13.42
C GLY A 98 6.03 -7.21 12.92
N GLU A 99 7.05 -6.40 12.63
CA GLU A 99 6.89 -5.05 12.10
C GLU A 99 7.87 -4.81 10.97
N LEU A 100 7.40 -4.10 9.95
CA LEU A 100 8.23 -3.59 8.88
C LEU A 100 8.22 -2.07 8.97
N ARG A 101 9.39 -1.45 9.10
CA ARG A 101 9.54 -0.01 9.02
C ARG A 101 10.25 0.33 7.72
N GLU A 102 9.61 1.17 6.92
CA GLU A 102 10.14 1.54 5.62
C GLU A 102 9.92 3.03 5.36
N ARG A 103 10.91 3.66 4.71
CA ARG A 103 10.75 4.97 4.10
C ARG A 103 10.68 4.75 2.60
N SER A 104 9.50 4.96 2.03
CA SER A 104 9.23 4.75 0.61
C SER A 104 9.37 6.03 -0.18
N ARG A 105 9.85 5.91 -1.41
CA ARG A 105 9.95 7.02 -2.36
C ARG A 105 8.96 6.80 -3.48
N PHE A 106 8.32 7.91 -3.89
CA PHE A 106 7.30 7.91 -4.92
C PHE A 106 7.64 8.93 -5.99
N GLN A 107 7.06 8.77 -7.17
CA GLN A 107 7.28 9.66 -8.29
C GLN A 107 5.98 9.87 -9.05
N ARG A 108 5.77 11.07 -9.57
CA ARG A 108 4.68 11.31 -10.51
C ARG A 108 5.14 10.97 -11.91
N ARG A 109 4.35 10.12 -12.59
CA ARG A 109 4.51 9.81 -14.01
C ARG A 109 3.26 10.32 -14.72
N GLY A 110 3.38 11.50 -15.36
CA GLY A 110 2.20 12.17 -15.86
C GLY A 110 1.30 12.57 -14.70
N GLU A 111 0.06 12.12 -14.68
CA GLU A 111 -0.90 12.45 -13.62
C GLU A 111 -1.00 11.37 -12.55
N ARG A 112 -0.16 10.35 -12.61
CA ARG A 112 -0.24 9.22 -11.68
C ARG A 112 0.97 9.17 -10.77
N TRP A 113 0.71 8.84 -9.51
CA TRP A 113 1.77 8.50 -8.55
C TRP A 113 2.15 7.03 -8.70
N VAL A 114 3.44 6.74 -8.63
CA VAL A 114 3.96 5.37 -8.61
C VAL A 114 5.00 5.22 -7.51
N TYR A 115 5.09 4.01 -6.94
CA TYR A 115 6.12 3.65 -5.98
C TYR A 115 7.43 3.39 -6.75
N VAL A 116 8.54 3.92 -6.25
CA VAL A 116 9.85 3.73 -6.86
C VAL A 116 10.64 2.67 -6.09
N ASP A 117 10.96 2.96 -4.85
CA ASP A 117 11.73 2.07 -3.98
C ASP A 117 11.53 2.49 -2.53
N GLY A 118 12.18 1.77 -1.63
CA GLY A 118 12.14 2.09 -0.21
C GLY A 118 13.38 1.61 0.51
N THR A 119 13.61 2.21 1.68
CA THR A 119 14.66 1.81 2.59
C THR A 119 14.01 1.23 3.84
N VAL A 120 14.30 -0.04 4.10
CA VAL A 120 13.82 -0.74 5.30
C VAL A 120 14.82 -0.51 6.43
N THR A 121 14.30 -0.19 7.60
CA THR A 121 15.15 0.06 8.79
C THR A 121 14.81 -0.85 9.96
#